data_5d85ba59d6f4d923c9125162c457e886
#
_entry.id   5d85ba59d6f4d923c9125162c457e886
#
_cell.length_a   1.000
_cell.length_b   1.000
_cell.length_c   1.000
_cell.angle_alpha   90.00
_cell.angle_beta   90.00
_cell.angle_gamma   90.00
#
_symmetry.space_group_name_H-M   'P 1'
#
loop_
_entity.id
_entity.type
_entity.pdbx_description
1 polymer ?
#
loop_
_entity_poly.entity_id
_entity_poly.type
_entity_poly.pdbx_seq_one_letter_code
_entity_poly.pdbx_strand_id
1 'polypeptide(L)'
;LECSVMGAKYLGKEFDIHGGGMDLIFPHHECEIAQNMAERGTKGVNYWVHNNMITINGQKMGKSLGNFITLPELFSGEHEKLTRAFSPMTIRFFILQAHYRGTLDFSNEALQAAEKGYKRLMQAADELYAMAGRKQPLYNYGDMPGIAPDTCANGVSPEVKAIFNGVYEALCDDINT
;
A
#
# COMPACT_ATOMS: atom_id res chain seq x y z
N LEU A 1 25.29 -4.71 -2.09
CA LEU A 1 25.91 -4.85 -3.42
C LEU A 1 24.94 -5.48 -4.44
N GLU A 2 24.26 -6.57 -4.08
CA GLU A 2 23.30 -7.24 -4.98
C GLU A 2 22.19 -6.31 -5.44
N CYS A 3 21.57 -5.56 -4.54
CA CYS A 3 20.50 -4.63 -4.86
C CYS A 3 20.98 -3.54 -5.83
N SER A 4 22.15 -2.95 -5.58
CA SER A 4 22.73 -1.93 -6.48
C SER A 4 23.00 -2.48 -7.88
N VAL A 5 23.56 -3.70 -7.99
CA VAL A 5 23.86 -4.34 -9.27
C VAL A 5 22.57 -4.74 -10.00
N MET A 6 21.61 -5.33 -9.30
CA MET A 6 20.33 -5.75 -9.87
C MET A 6 19.48 -4.56 -10.31
N GLY A 7 19.41 -3.51 -9.49
CA GLY A 7 18.74 -2.26 -9.84
C GLY A 7 19.29 -1.69 -11.14
N ALA A 8 20.61 -1.55 -11.25
CA ALA A 8 21.22 -1.04 -12.47
C ALA A 8 21.02 -1.95 -13.68
N LYS A 9 21.05 -3.26 -13.50
CA LYS A 9 20.90 -4.22 -14.61
C LYS A 9 19.49 -4.21 -15.19
N TYR A 10 18.46 -4.14 -14.34
CA TYR A 10 17.08 -4.33 -14.76
C TYR A 10 16.29 -3.02 -14.90
N LEU A 11 16.64 -1.99 -14.13
CA LEU A 11 15.93 -0.71 -14.09
C LEU A 11 16.72 0.45 -14.70
N GLY A 12 18.01 0.23 -14.98
CA GLY A 12 18.88 1.24 -15.57
C GLY A 12 19.77 1.94 -14.55
N LYS A 13 20.53 2.94 -15.05
CA LYS A 13 21.53 3.67 -14.25
C LYS A 13 20.87 4.45 -13.09
N GLU A 14 19.71 5.01 -13.34
CA GLU A 14 18.84 5.69 -12.40
C GLU A 14 17.40 5.24 -12.64
N PHE A 15 16.64 5.05 -11.58
CA PHE A 15 15.21 4.72 -11.65
C PHE A 15 14.41 5.56 -10.65
N ASP A 16 13.09 5.56 -10.81
CA ASP A 16 12.26 6.56 -10.14
C ASP A 16 12.11 6.28 -8.65
N ILE A 17 11.63 5.09 -8.27
CA ILE A 17 11.23 4.80 -6.89
C ILE A 17 11.90 3.53 -6.37
N HIS A 18 12.52 3.63 -5.19
CA HIS A 18 13.01 2.50 -4.41
C HIS A 18 12.29 2.46 -3.06
N GLY A 19 11.66 1.34 -2.75
CA GLY A 19 10.93 1.14 -1.50
C GLY A 19 11.62 0.21 -0.53
N GLY A 20 11.37 0.41 0.77
CA GLY A 20 11.84 -0.50 1.81
C GLY A 20 11.26 -0.18 3.18
N GLY A 21 11.60 -0.97 4.18
CA GLY A 21 11.28 -0.66 5.58
C GLY A 21 12.14 0.48 6.13
N MET A 22 11.64 1.20 7.11
CA MET A 22 12.43 2.25 7.79
C MET A 22 13.71 1.72 8.44
N ASP A 23 13.75 0.45 8.79
CA ASP A 23 14.93 -0.25 9.30
C ASP A 23 16.05 -0.42 8.25
N LEU A 24 15.73 -0.28 6.97
CA LEU A 24 16.70 -0.36 5.87
C LEU A 24 17.36 0.99 5.54
N ILE A 25 16.85 2.12 6.07
CA ILE A 25 17.43 3.45 5.80
C ILE A 25 18.92 3.41 6.11
N PHE A 26 19.26 2.94 7.30
CA PHE A 26 20.64 2.79 7.70
C PHE A 26 20.87 1.39 8.32
N PRO A 27 21.92 0.67 7.90
CA PRO A 27 22.96 1.10 6.95
C PRO A 27 22.68 0.72 5.49
N HIS A 28 21.60 -0.04 5.18
CA HIS A 28 21.44 -0.73 3.90
C HIS A 28 21.30 0.25 2.71
N HIS A 29 20.34 1.14 2.72
CA HIS A 29 20.08 2.09 1.62
C HIS A 29 21.20 3.15 1.51
N GLU A 30 21.76 3.58 2.63
CA GLU A 30 22.95 4.45 2.60
C GLU A 30 24.14 3.77 1.92
N CYS A 31 24.34 2.47 2.19
CA CYS A 31 25.37 1.69 1.48
C CYS A 31 25.06 1.53 -0.01
N GLU A 32 23.80 1.38 -0.40
CA GLU A 32 23.41 1.33 -1.81
C GLU A 32 23.70 2.65 -2.53
N ILE A 33 23.39 3.78 -1.90
CA ILE A 33 23.73 5.11 -2.43
C ILE A 33 25.23 5.25 -2.62
N ALA A 34 26.03 4.89 -1.60
CA ALA A 34 27.48 4.96 -1.67
C ALA A 34 28.06 4.08 -2.79
N GLN A 35 27.53 2.87 -2.97
CA GLN A 35 27.94 1.95 -4.04
C GLN A 35 27.61 2.50 -5.42
N ASN A 36 26.40 3.03 -5.62
CA ASN A 36 25.97 3.63 -6.87
C ASN A 36 26.79 4.88 -7.20
N MET A 37 27.05 5.74 -6.23
CA MET A 37 27.91 6.90 -6.39
C MET A 37 29.34 6.53 -6.79
N ALA A 38 29.92 5.51 -6.13
CA ALA A 38 31.30 5.06 -6.40
C ALA A 38 31.43 4.44 -7.78
N GLU A 39 30.45 3.68 -8.23
CA GLU A 39 30.51 2.95 -9.53
C GLU A 39 30.02 3.80 -10.71
N ARG A 40 28.97 4.59 -10.53
CA ARG A 40 28.22 5.21 -11.64
C ARG A 40 28.14 6.73 -11.57
N GLY A 41 28.59 7.32 -10.46
CA GLY A 41 28.52 8.76 -10.24
C GLY A 41 27.10 9.30 -10.01
N THR A 42 26.14 8.44 -9.67
CA THR A 42 24.74 8.81 -9.38
C THR A 42 24.24 8.12 -8.13
N LYS A 43 23.19 8.66 -7.50
CA LYS A 43 22.56 8.01 -6.35
C LYS A 43 21.79 6.73 -6.73
N GLY A 44 21.51 6.54 -8.02
CA GLY A 44 20.80 5.39 -8.59
C GLY A 44 19.28 5.47 -8.46
N VAL A 45 18.74 6.31 -7.60
CA VAL A 45 17.30 6.41 -7.29
C VAL A 45 16.92 7.87 -7.10
N ASN A 46 15.78 8.27 -7.67
CA ASN A 46 15.23 9.62 -7.53
C ASN A 46 14.46 9.79 -6.21
N TYR A 47 13.62 8.81 -5.85
CA TYR A 47 12.76 8.87 -4.68
C TYR A 47 12.89 7.60 -3.83
N TRP A 48 13.06 7.79 -2.53
CA TRP A 48 13.07 6.72 -1.52
C TRP A 48 11.76 6.73 -0.75
N VAL A 49 11.07 5.59 -0.74
CA VAL A 49 9.81 5.42 0.00
C VAL A 49 10.03 4.40 1.11
N HIS A 50 9.88 4.84 2.36
CA HIS A 50 10.07 3.97 3.53
C HIS A 50 8.77 3.78 4.29
N ASN A 51 8.33 2.53 4.40
CA ASN A 51 7.19 2.14 5.23
C ASN A 51 7.66 1.72 6.63
N ASN A 52 6.77 1.91 7.61
CA ASN A 52 7.04 1.52 8.98
C ASN A 52 6.76 0.02 9.20
N MET A 53 7.03 -0.44 10.41
CA MET A 53 6.94 -1.85 10.79
C MET A 53 5.50 -2.28 11.03
N ILE A 54 5.28 -3.59 10.85
CA ILE A 54 4.08 -4.29 11.29
C ILE A 54 4.32 -4.85 12.69
N THR A 55 3.35 -4.63 13.58
CA THR A 55 3.30 -5.22 14.91
C THR A 55 2.10 -6.18 15.04
N ILE A 56 2.19 -7.09 15.98
CA ILE A 56 1.10 -8.00 16.35
C ILE A 56 0.82 -7.76 17.83
N ASN A 57 -0.35 -7.18 18.15
CA ASN A 57 -0.71 -6.80 19.51
C ASN A 57 0.38 -5.95 20.20
N GLY A 58 0.89 -4.94 19.48
CA GLY A 58 1.92 -4.02 19.96
C GLY A 58 3.35 -4.57 19.97
N GLN A 59 3.58 -5.83 19.62
CA GLN A 59 4.91 -6.43 19.54
C GLN A 59 5.40 -6.52 18.10
N LYS A 60 6.69 -6.23 17.85
CA LYS A 60 7.29 -6.40 16.53
C LYS A 60 7.05 -7.81 16.02
N MET A 61 6.54 -7.94 14.78
CA MET A 61 6.39 -9.23 14.14
C MET A 61 7.76 -9.81 13.78
N GLY A 62 8.01 -11.05 14.16
CA GLY A 62 9.28 -11.73 13.85
C GLY A 62 9.21 -13.24 14.03
N LYS A 63 9.89 -13.96 13.13
CA LYS A 63 9.95 -15.44 13.19
C LYS A 63 10.52 -15.95 14.51
N SER A 64 11.56 -15.30 15.04
CA SER A 64 12.20 -15.64 16.31
C SER A 64 11.31 -15.42 17.54
N LEU A 65 10.26 -14.60 17.40
CA LEU A 65 9.31 -14.29 18.47
C LEU A 65 8.07 -15.19 18.44
N GLY A 66 7.96 -16.08 17.44
CA GLY A 66 6.83 -16.99 17.28
C GLY A 66 5.50 -16.26 17.00
N ASN A 67 5.55 -14.99 16.62
CA ASN A 67 4.36 -14.19 16.31
C ASN A 67 4.24 -13.81 14.83
N PHE A 68 4.96 -14.54 13.98
CA PHE A 68 4.94 -14.31 12.53
C PHE A 68 3.70 -14.96 11.92
N ILE A 69 2.83 -14.18 11.31
CA ILE A 69 1.63 -14.65 10.62
C ILE A 69 1.85 -14.48 9.12
N THR A 70 1.70 -15.55 8.36
CA THR A 70 1.79 -15.51 6.90
C THR A 70 0.46 -15.08 6.26
N LEU A 71 0.51 -14.62 5.01
CA LEU A 71 -0.72 -14.31 4.26
C LEU A 71 -1.66 -15.52 4.09
N PRO A 72 -1.17 -16.73 3.76
CA PRO A 72 -2.03 -17.93 3.75
C PRO A 72 -2.76 -18.16 5.07
N GLU A 73 -2.08 -18.04 6.20
CA GLU A 73 -2.68 -18.20 7.54
C GLU A 73 -3.73 -17.11 7.83
N LEU A 74 -3.46 -15.86 7.41
CA LEU A 74 -4.47 -14.77 7.51
C LEU A 74 -5.74 -15.10 6.71
N PHE A 75 -5.59 -15.73 5.54
CA PHE A 75 -6.70 -16.05 4.66
C PHE A 75 -7.42 -17.35 5.05
N SER A 76 -6.72 -18.33 5.62
CA SER A 76 -7.31 -19.58 6.13
C SER A 76 -7.86 -19.41 7.55
N GLY A 77 -7.29 -18.51 8.33
CA GLY A 77 -7.57 -18.38 9.78
C GLY A 77 -6.87 -19.41 10.63
N GLU A 78 -5.97 -20.20 10.05
CA GLU A 78 -5.28 -21.33 10.72
C GLU A 78 -4.01 -20.83 11.44
N HIS A 79 -4.19 -19.96 12.42
CA HIS A 79 -3.10 -19.50 13.27
C HIS A 79 -3.62 -19.20 14.67
N GLU A 80 -2.86 -19.56 15.72
CA GLU A 80 -3.27 -19.45 17.12
C GLU A 80 -3.70 -18.02 17.55
N LYS A 81 -3.14 -17.00 16.89
CA LYS A 81 -3.42 -15.57 17.18
C LYS A 81 -4.60 -15.02 16.37
N LEU A 82 -5.18 -15.82 15.49
CA LEU A 82 -6.32 -15.43 14.67
C LEU A 82 -7.60 -16.09 15.20
N THR A 83 -8.66 -15.31 15.32
CA THR A 83 -9.97 -15.85 15.74
C THR A 83 -10.75 -16.44 14.56
N ARG A 84 -10.39 -16.06 13.34
CA ARG A 84 -11.05 -16.51 12.09
C ARG A 84 -10.24 -16.11 10.85
N ALA A 85 -10.67 -16.61 9.71
CA ALA A 85 -10.21 -16.20 8.40
C ALA A 85 -10.63 -14.76 8.07
N PHE A 86 -9.77 -14.05 7.33
CA PHE A 86 -10.05 -12.73 6.78
C PHE A 86 -9.86 -12.72 5.26
N SER A 87 -10.74 -12.04 4.54
CA SER A 87 -10.62 -11.93 3.09
C SER A 87 -9.39 -11.10 2.71
N PRO A 88 -8.74 -11.37 1.56
CA PRO A 88 -7.63 -10.55 1.06
C PRO A 88 -7.98 -9.06 0.96
N MET A 89 -9.22 -8.74 0.57
CA MET A 89 -9.68 -7.36 0.47
C MET A 89 -9.85 -6.68 1.83
N THR A 90 -10.22 -7.43 2.87
CA THR A 90 -10.24 -6.91 4.25
C THR A 90 -8.84 -6.54 4.72
N ILE A 91 -7.85 -7.41 4.48
CA ILE A 91 -6.46 -7.14 4.84
C ILE A 91 -5.92 -5.93 4.07
N ARG A 92 -6.19 -5.86 2.76
CA ARG A 92 -5.80 -4.71 1.95
C ARG A 92 -6.43 -3.41 2.44
N PHE A 93 -7.72 -3.41 2.74
CA PHE A 93 -8.42 -2.25 3.27
C PHE A 93 -7.87 -1.82 4.63
N PHE A 94 -7.57 -2.79 5.51
CA PHE A 94 -6.93 -2.53 6.79
C PHE A 94 -5.58 -1.82 6.64
N ILE A 95 -4.71 -2.32 5.74
CA ILE A 95 -3.39 -1.72 5.49
C ILE A 95 -3.55 -0.29 4.94
N LEU A 96 -4.47 -0.06 4.02
CA LEU A 96 -4.70 1.25 3.40
C LEU A 96 -5.34 2.30 4.32
N GLN A 97 -5.90 1.90 5.47
CA GLN A 97 -6.40 2.84 6.48
C GLN A 97 -5.28 3.50 7.31
N ALA A 98 -4.11 2.92 7.32
CA ALA A 98 -2.96 3.46 8.04
C ALA A 98 -2.05 4.24 7.09
N HIS A 99 -1.48 5.34 7.60
CA HIS A 99 -0.41 6.02 6.90
C HIS A 99 0.82 5.10 6.78
N TYR A 100 1.44 5.02 5.62
CA TYR A 100 2.54 4.06 5.38
C TYR A 100 3.77 4.27 6.30
N ARG A 101 3.99 5.49 6.81
CA ARG A 101 5.03 5.80 7.82
C ARG A 101 4.61 5.45 9.24
N GLY A 102 3.31 5.20 9.49
CA GLY A 102 2.80 4.80 10.79
C GLY A 102 3.02 3.31 11.06
N THR A 103 3.18 2.94 12.33
CA THR A 103 3.20 1.53 12.72
C THR A 103 1.82 0.93 12.47
N LEU A 104 1.77 -0.21 11.82
CA LEU A 104 0.54 -0.96 11.56
C LEU A 104 0.44 -2.12 12.57
N ASP A 105 -0.51 -2.04 13.50
CA ASP A 105 -0.73 -3.08 14.51
C ASP A 105 -1.84 -4.04 14.11
N PHE A 106 -1.47 -5.29 13.84
CA PHE A 106 -2.40 -6.37 13.55
C PHE A 106 -2.98 -6.92 14.84
N SER A 107 -4.28 -6.72 15.03
CA SER A 107 -5.07 -7.39 16.07
C SER A 107 -6.39 -7.88 15.49
N ASN A 108 -7.01 -8.87 16.13
CA ASN A 108 -8.31 -9.40 15.68
C ASN A 108 -9.38 -8.30 15.66
N GLU A 109 -9.38 -7.42 16.65
CA GLU A 109 -10.32 -6.32 16.80
C GLU A 109 -10.15 -5.32 15.66
N ALA A 110 -8.91 -4.95 15.34
CA ALA A 110 -8.61 -4.02 14.25
C ALA A 110 -9.01 -4.59 12.89
N LEU A 111 -8.72 -5.87 12.63
CA LEU A 111 -9.13 -6.56 11.41
C LEU A 111 -10.65 -6.69 11.29
N GLN A 112 -11.36 -6.98 12.39
CA GLN A 112 -12.82 -7.02 12.39
C GLN A 112 -13.45 -5.64 12.18
N ALA A 113 -12.85 -4.59 12.74
CA ALA A 113 -13.29 -3.21 12.51
C ALA A 113 -13.10 -2.81 11.05
N ALA A 114 -11.93 -3.14 10.46
CA ALA A 114 -11.66 -2.90 9.05
C ALA A 114 -12.62 -3.67 8.13
N GLU A 115 -12.95 -4.93 8.45
CA GLU A 115 -13.93 -5.71 7.68
C GLU A 115 -15.31 -5.05 7.69
N LYS A 116 -15.76 -4.57 8.85
CA LYS A 116 -17.04 -3.85 8.95
C LYS A 116 -17.02 -2.57 8.11
N GLY A 117 -15.94 -1.80 8.19
CA GLY A 117 -15.74 -0.59 7.38
C GLY A 117 -15.76 -0.89 5.89
N TYR A 118 -15.01 -1.91 5.46
CA TYR A 118 -14.97 -2.36 4.07
C TYR A 118 -16.35 -2.78 3.55
N LYS A 119 -17.09 -3.60 4.32
CA LYS A 119 -18.43 -4.05 3.94
C LYS A 119 -19.41 -2.88 3.79
N ARG A 120 -19.36 -1.89 4.70
CA ARG A 120 -20.19 -0.68 4.60
C ARG A 120 -19.86 0.14 3.35
N LEU A 121 -18.57 0.28 3.04
CA LEU A 121 -18.13 0.98 1.82
C LEU A 121 -18.65 0.27 0.56
N MET A 122 -18.51 -1.06 0.50
CA MET A 122 -19.00 -1.85 -0.63
C MET A 122 -20.51 -1.79 -0.78
N GLN A 123 -21.26 -1.87 0.32
CA GLN A 123 -22.71 -1.70 0.31
C GLN A 123 -23.13 -0.33 -0.24
N ALA A 124 -22.50 0.75 0.22
CA ALA A 124 -22.77 2.08 -0.30
C ALA A 124 -22.46 2.20 -1.80
N ALA A 125 -21.37 1.58 -2.25
CA ALA A 125 -21.06 1.52 -3.67
C ALA A 125 -22.14 0.78 -4.48
N ASP A 126 -22.59 -0.37 -4.00
CA ASP A 126 -23.66 -1.16 -4.65
C ASP A 126 -24.98 -0.38 -4.74
N GLU A 127 -25.34 0.36 -3.67
CA GLU A 127 -26.51 1.23 -3.66
C GLU A 127 -26.39 2.36 -4.70
N LEU A 128 -25.23 3.00 -4.79
CA LEU A 128 -24.97 4.03 -5.80
C LEU A 128 -25.02 3.49 -7.22
N TYR A 129 -24.52 2.28 -7.47
CA TYR A 129 -24.63 1.62 -8.77
C TYR A 129 -26.08 1.32 -9.14
N ALA A 130 -26.85 0.82 -8.18
CA ALA A 130 -28.28 0.55 -8.39
C ALA A 130 -29.04 1.83 -8.75
N MET A 131 -28.77 2.92 -8.01
CA MET A 131 -29.37 4.23 -8.29
C MET A 131 -28.97 4.78 -9.67
N ALA A 132 -27.75 4.54 -10.12
CA ALA A 132 -27.26 4.94 -11.44
C ALA A 132 -27.78 4.05 -12.59
N GLY A 133 -28.60 3.05 -12.30
CA GLY A 133 -29.10 2.10 -13.29
C GLY A 133 -28.03 1.18 -13.90
N ARG A 134 -26.88 1.05 -13.25
CA ARG A 134 -25.76 0.21 -13.71
C ARG A 134 -25.83 -1.17 -13.06
N LYS A 135 -25.74 -2.22 -13.89
CA LYS A 135 -25.83 -3.63 -13.45
C LYS A 135 -24.47 -4.25 -13.05
N GLN A 136 -23.36 -3.53 -13.25
CA GLN A 136 -22.02 -4.04 -12.93
C GLN A 136 -21.19 -2.96 -12.23
N PRO A 137 -20.32 -3.34 -11.29
CA PRO A 137 -19.38 -2.44 -10.67
C PRO A 137 -18.47 -1.80 -11.73
N LEU A 138 -18.08 -0.55 -11.51
CA LEU A 138 -17.19 0.23 -12.40
C LEU A 138 -15.81 -0.39 -12.61
N TYR A 139 -15.45 -1.42 -11.85
CA TYR A 139 -14.13 -2.02 -11.84
C TYR A 139 -14.17 -3.50 -12.21
N ASN A 140 -13.86 -3.81 -13.47
CA ASN A 140 -13.17 -5.05 -13.79
C ASN A 140 -11.67 -4.82 -13.51
N TYR A 141 -11.08 -5.57 -12.60
CA TYR A 141 -9.68 -5.46 -12.21
C TYR A 141 -8.68 -5.64 -13.39
N GLY A 142 -9.17 -6.13 -14.55
CA GLY A 142 -8.40 -6.31 -15.78
C GLY A 142 -8.37 -5.10 -16.73
N ASP A 143 -9.24 -4.14 -16.55
CA ASP A 143 -9.45 -3.02 -17.50
C ASP A 143 -9.06 -1.66 -16.91
N MET A 144 -8.09 -1.60 -16.00
CA MET A 144 -7.56 -0.29 -15.57
C MET A 144 -6.67 0.29 -16.68
N PRO A 145 -7.19 1.18 -17.56
CA PRO A 145 -6.34 2.14 -18.23
C PRO A 145 -5.75 3.01 -17.12
N GLY A 146 -4.48 3.36 -17.24
CA GLY A 146 -3.85 4.29 -16.31
C GLY A 146 -4.82 5.45 -16.04
N ILE A 147 -5.16 5.68 -14.77
CA ILE A 147 -6.10 6.73 -14.38
C ILE A 147 -5.41 8.06 -14.70
N ALA A 148 -5.62 8.56 -15.91
CA ALA A 148 -5.36 9.96 -16.18
C ALA A 148 -6.45 10.75 -15.45
N PRO A 149 -6.10 11.80 -14.67
CA PRO A 149 -7.06 12.63 -13.93
C PRO A 149 -8.21 13.15 -14.79
N ASP A 150 -7.97 13.30 -16.09
CA ASP A 150 -8.94 13.86 -17.04
C ASP A 150 -10.03 12.88 -17.50
N THR A 151 -9.85 11.57 -17.37
CA THR A 151 -10.83 10.58 -17.86
C THR A 151 -12.01 10.36 -16.91
N CYS A 152 -11.86 10.68 -15.62
CA CYS A 152 -12.95 10.61 -14.64
C CYS A 152 -13.87 11.86 -14.65
N ALA A 153 -13.52 12.91 -15.39
CA ALA A 153 -14.10 14.24 -15.23
C ALA A 153 -15.36 14.50 -16.07
N ASN A 154 -15.71 13.66 -17.02
CA ASN A 154 -16.87 13.85 -17.86
C ASN A 154 -18.14 13.30 -17.18
N GLY A 155 -18.96 14.20 -16.62
CA GLY A 155 -20.25 13.87 -16.01
C GLY A 155 -20.26 13.84 -14.47
N VAL A 156 -19.20 14.25 -13.82
CA VAL A 156 -19.10 14.35 -12.34
C VAL A 156 -19.38 15.77 -11.89
N SER A 157 -20.13 15.93 -10.78
CA SER A 157 -20.44 17.27 -10.26
C SER A 157 -19.17 18.01 -9.80
N PRO A 158 -19.16 19.37 -9.80
CA PRO A 158 -18.00 20.15 -9.37
C PRO A 158 -17.52 19.82 -7.95
N GLU A 159 -18.45 19.49 -7.04
CA GLU A 159 -18.14 19.15 -5.65
C GLU A 159 -17.37 17.82 -5.57
N VAL A 160 -17.81 16.80 -6.33
CA VAL A 160 -17.13 15.50 -6.39
C VAL A 160 -15.75 15.66 -7.05
N LYS A 161 -15.63 16.50 -8.09
CA LYS A 161 -14.35 16.79 -8.72
C LYS A 161 -13.38 17.48 -7.75
N ALA A 162 -13.86 18.39 -6.90
CA ALA A 162 -13.06 19.03 -5.87
C ALA A 162 -12.52 18.03 -4.83
N ILE A 163 -13.35 17.05 -4.43
CA ILE A 163 -12.92 15.96 -3.52
C ILE A 163 -11.80 15.12 -4.17
N PHE A 164 -11.97 14.71 -5.43
CA PHE A 164 -10.93 13.95 -6.14
C PHE A 164 -9.62 14.71 -6.28
N ASN A 165 -9.69 16.00 -6.62
CA ASN A 165 -8.50 16.83 -6.72
C ASN A 165 -7.80 16.96 -5.35
N GLY A 166 -8.55 17.19 -4.27
CA GLY A 166 -7.98 17.26 -2.92
C GLY A 166 -7.31 15.94 -2.48
N VAL A 167 -7.89 14.80 -2.81
CA VAL A 167 -7.27 13.49 -2.55
C VAL A 167 -6.01 13.30 -3.39
N TYR A 168 -6.03 13.69 -4.66
CA TYR A 168 -4.88 13.60 -5.55
C TYR A 168 -3.73 14.50 -5.08
N GLU A 169 -4.02 15.75 -4.72
CA GLU A 169 -3.03 16.68 -4.18
C GLU A 169 -2.39 16.16 -2.89
N ALA A 170 -3.22 15.63 -1.96
CA ALA A 170 -2.71 15.04 -0.72
C ALA A 170 -1.81 13.83 -0.98
N LEU A 171 -2.16 12.96 -1.93
CA LEU A 171 -1.32 11.82 -2.32
C LEU A 171 0.00 12.28 -2.96
N CYS A 172 -0.04 13.31 -3.80
CA CYS A 172 1.17 13.86 -4.43
C CYS A 172 2.09 14.54 -3.41
N ASP A 173 1.53 15.27 -2.43
CA ASP A 173 2.30 15.96 -1.40
C ASP A 173 3.03 14.97 -0.48
N ASP A 174 2.40 13.88 -0.09
CA ASP A 174 3.01 12.86 0.79
C ASP A 174 4.14 12.06 0.11
N ILE A 175 4.12 11.94 -1.21
CA ILE A 175 5.20 11.28 -1.97
C ILE A 175 6.40 12.22 -2.16
N ASN A 176 6.18 13.53 -2.14
CA ASN A 176 7.23 14.53 -2.35
C ASN A 176 8.00 14.92 -1.06
N THR A 177 7.65 14.38 0.08
CA THR A 177 8.34 14.60 1.36
C THR A 177 9.27 13.45 1.72
#